data_a79a845cde7d1b26f9f9e4b0c01ca669
#
_entry.id   a79a845cde7d1b26f9f9e4b0c01ca669
#
_cell.length_a   1.000
_cell.length_b   1.000
_cell.length_c   1.000
_cell.angle_alpha   90.00
_cell.angle_beta   90.00
_cell.angle_gamma   90.00
#
_symmetry.space_group_name_H-M   'P 1'
#
loop_
_entity.id
_entity.type
_entity.pdbx_description
1 polymer ?
#
loop_
_entity_poly.entity_id
_entity_poly.type
_entity_poly.pdbx_seq_one_letter_code
_entity_poly.pdbx_strand_id
1 'polypeptide(L)'
;MTTPRIPGRALCCGLALAASVAQAADNDAPLWEVGAGVAAFAFPAYRGSDEIRAFVLPIPYFVYRGEFLKADRDGLRARLFTSDRVNLTVSAALSPPASSDDVNARAGMPDLRASFEVGPQLDLTLWRNTAHSRSLKLQLPLRTAYTLERSPQHIGWVFHPKLNLDVGDLPGLPGWNVGLQAGPLFGDRRQHAYYYSVAPEQATAGRPGYDAPAGFAGMQYLVGVSRRYPSHWVGAFLRYDTLGGARFADSPLVRDRNYLAAGVAVTWIFGQSATRVRLDD
;
A
#
# COMPACT_ATOMS: atom_id res chain seq x y z
N MET A 1 -41.11 11.56 0.73
CA MET A 1 -40.36 11.49 2.00
C MET A 1 -39.66 10.15 2.04
N THR A 2 -38.45 10.12 1.55
CA THR A 2 -37.61 8.92 1.51
C THR A 2 -36.49 9.10 2.52
N THR A 3 -36.49 8.29 3.55
CA THR A 3 -35.47 8.24 4.61
C THR A 3 -34.14 7.74 4.05
N PRO A 4 -33.01 8.35 4.36
CA PRO A 4 -31.72 7.83 3.95
C PRO A 4 -31.36 6.59 4.79
N ARG A 5 -31.13 5.48 4.13
CA ARG A 5 -30.53 4.28 4.73
C ARG A 5 -29.02 4.56 4.97
N ILE A 6 -28.65 4.61 6.23
CA ILE A 6 -27.26 4.60 6.67
C ILE A 6 -26.74 3.17 6.50
N PRO A 7 -25.74 2.88 5.66
CA PRO A 7 -25.11 1.58 5.64
C PRO A 7 -24.14 1.49 6.84
N GLY A 8 -24.56 0.74 7.84
CA GLY A 8 -23.73 0.44 8.99
C GLY A 8 -22.63 -0.57 8.66
N ARG A 9 -21.51 -0.38 9.30
CA ARG A 9 -20.29 -1.15 9.50
C ARG A 9 -19.11 -0.63 8.71
N ALA A 10 -18.48 0.41 9.30
CA ALA A 10 -17.11 0.78 8.99
C ALA A 10 -16.18 -0.38 9.37
N LEU A 11 -15.73 -1.13 8.36
CA LEU A 11 -14.62 -2.05 8.47
C LEU A 11 -13.37 -1.17 8.49
N CYS A 12 -12.66 -1.12 9.63
CA CYS A 12 -11.36 -0.43 9.75
C CYS A 12 -10.35 -1.12 8.85
N CYS A 13 -10.27 -0.70 7.58
CA CYS A 13 -9.18 -1.07 6.68
C CYS A 13 -7.98 -0.17 7.01
N GLY A 14 -7.07 -0.68 7.84
CA GLY A 14 -5.75 -0.05 8.02
C GLY A 14 -4.97 -0.12 6.72
N LEU A 15 -4.98 0.95 5.91
CA LEU A 15 -4.02 1.11 4.84
C LEU A 15 -2.63 1.30 5.47
N ALA A 16 -1.72 0.38 5.20
CA ALA A 16 -0.31 0.55 5.52
C ALA A 16 0.27 1.67 4.64
N LEU A 17 0.41 2.87 5.23
CA LEU A 17 1.17 3.96 4.63
C LEU A 17 2.65 3.61 4.74
N ALA A 18 3.22 3.15 3.66
CA ALA A 18 4.65 2.92 3.56
C ALA A 18 5.39 4.26 3.49
N ALA A 19 5.88 4.75 4.61
CA ALA A 19 6.91 5.77 4.66
C ALA A 19 7.99 5.30 5.63
N SER A 20 9.13 4.95 5.12
CA SER A 20 10.30 4.54 5.88
C SER A 20 10.84 5.71 6.70
N VAL A 21 11.15 5.51 7.97
CA VAL A 21 11.82 6.51 8.80
C VAL A 21 13.02 5.89 9.49
N ALA A 22 14.18 6.36 9.11
CA ALA A 22 15.37 6.22 9.93
C ALA A 22 15.28 7.21 11.11
N GLN A 23 15.44 6.73 12.32
CA GLN A 23 15.53 7.54 13.52
C GLN A 23 17.01 7.65 13.88
N ALA A 24 17.58 8.84 13.68
CA ALA A 24 18.93 9.13 14.15
C ALA A 24 18.87 9.68 15.59
N ALA A 25 19.81 9.24 16.42
CA ALA A 25 20.29 9.80 17.70
C ALA A 25 19.79 9.23 19.01
N ASP A 26 18.92 8.23 19.08
CA ASP A 26 18.84 7.35 20.25
C ASP A 26 18.55 5.96 19.74
N ASN A 27 19.52 5.06 19.74
CA ASN A 27 19.38 3.71 19.19
C ASN A 27 18.36 2.84 19.96
N ASP A 28 17.72 3.39 21.01
CA ASP A 28 16.74 2.71 21.84
C ASP A 28 15.34 3.28 21.63
N ALA A 29 14.46 2.46 21.07
CA ALA A 29 13.04 2.79 20.93
C ALA A 29 12.15 1.92 21.82
N PRO A 30 10.94 2.37 22.21
CA PRO A 30 10.00 1.52 22.92
C PRO A 30 9.73 0.24 22.12
N LEU A 31 9.64 -0.92 22.80
CA LEU A 31 9.31 -2.20 22.17
C LEU A 31 7.96 -2.13 21.45
N TRP A 32 7.00 -1.42 22.02
CA TRP A 32 5.72 -1.17 21.37
C TRP A 32 5.22 0.25 21.64
N GLU A 33 4.44 0.76 20.70
CA GLU A 33 3.69 2.00 20.79
C GLU A 33 2.27 1.77 20.31
N VAL A 34 1.29 2.41 20.96
CA VAL A 34 -0.12 2.35 20.61
C VAL A 34 -0.73 3.75 20.59
N GLY A 35 -1.62 3.98 19.65
CA GLY A 35 -2.27 5.26 19.47
C GLY A 35 -3.43 5.17 18.49
N ALA A 36 -3.96 6.31 18.14
CA ALA A 36 -4.96 6.46 17.10
C ALA A 36 -4.78 7.80 16.38
N GLY A 37 -5.33 7.90 15.20
CA GLY A 37 -5.22 9.09 14.40
C GLY A 37 -6.30 9.20 13.33
N VAL A 38 -6.10 10.15 12.44
CA VAL A 38 -6.94 10.39 11.28
C VAL A 38 -6.06 10.42 10.04
N ALA A 39 -6.54 9.79 8.98
CA ALA A 39 -5.92 9.86 7.68
C ALA A 39 -6.93 10.28 6.61
N ALA A 40 -6.47 11.09 5.67
CA ALA A 40 -7.19 11.46 4.47
C ALA A 40 -6.44 10.93 3.24
N PHE A 41 -7.16 10.31 2.31
CA PHE A 41 -6.61 9.72 1.09
C PHE A 41 -7.44 10.12 -0.12
N ALA A 42 -6.78 10.28 -1.25
CA ALA A 42 -7.41 10.39 -2.55
C ALA A 42 -6.70 9.45 -3.53
N PHE A 43 -7.46 8.59 -4.19
CA PHE A 43 -6.97 7.64 -5.18
C PHE A 43 -8.08 7.22 -6.15
N PRO A 44 -7.74 6.73 -7.36
CA PRO A 44 -8.74 6.24 -8.30
C PRO A 44 -9.45 5.00 -7.76
N ALA A 45 -10.70 4.77 -8.17
CA ALA A 45 -11.53 3.64 -7.71
C ALA A 45 -10.82 2.28 -7.90
N TYR A 46 -10.05 2.14 -8.97
CA TYR A 46 -9.07 1.09 -9.24
C TYR A 46 -7.98 1.66 -10.16
N ARG A 47 -6.88 0.96 -10.33
CA ARG A 47 -5.80 1.39 -11.23
C ARG A 47 -6.32 1.46 -12.67
N GLY A 48 -6.32 2.67 -13.26
CA GLY A 48 -6.87 2.91 -14.60
C GLY A 48 -8.30 3.46 -14.64
N SER A 49 -8.92 3.68 -13.49
CA SER A 49 -10.17 4.45 -13.39
C SER A 49 -9.89 5.94 -13.49
N ASP A 50 -10.78 6.67 -14.11
CA ASP A 50 -10.84 8.13 -14.17
C ASP A 50 -11.65 8.73 -12.99
N GLU A 51 -12.36 7.92 -12.20
CA GLU A 51 -13.05 8.36 -11.00
C GLU A 51 -12.13 8.29 -9.77
N ILE A 52 -11.90 9.46 -9.16
CA ILE A 52 -11.13 9.59 -7.91
C ILE A 52 -12.06 9.52 -6.72
N ARG A 53 -11.65 8.76 -5.71
CA ARG A 53 -12.34 8.66 -4.43
C ARG A 53 -11.50 9.26 -3.31
N ALA A 54 -12.13 10.06 -2.47
CA ALA A 54 -11.52 10.63 -1.27
C ALA A 54 -12.15 10.01 -0.01
N PHE A 55 -11.30 9.70 0.96
CA PHE A 55 -11.70 9.12 2.23
C PHE A 55 -11.04 9.86 3.38
N VAL A 56 -11.78 10.03 4.47
CA VAL A 56 -11.24 10.44 5.76
C VAL A 56 -11.62 9.35 6.75
N LEU A 57 -10.62 8.68 7.32
CA LEU A 57 -10.81 7.52 8.16
C LEU A 57 -10.05 7.65 9.47
N PRO A 58 -10.64 7.22 10.60
CA PRO A 58 -9.86 6.96 11.80
C PRO A 58 -8.91 5.80 11.53
N ILE A 59 -7.67 5.94 11.97
CA ILE A 59 -6.65 4.90 11.82
C ILE A 59 -6.09 4.50 13.19
N PRO A 60 -5.96 3.20 13.48
CA PRO A 60 -5.17 2.77 14.62
C PRO A 60 -3.69 3.02 14.34
N TYR A 61 -2.95 3.40 15.37
CA TYR A 61 -1.50 3.45 15.35
C TYR A 61 -0.97 2.35 16.26
N PHE A 62 -0.22 1.45 15.70
CA PHE A 62 0.43 0.37 16.43
C PHE A 62 1.81 0.12 15.83
N VAL A 63 2.83 0.20 16.66
CA VAL A 63 4.21 -0.15 16.31
C VAL A 63 4.69 -1.21 17.31
N TYR A 64 5.25 -2.30 16.80
CA TYR A 64 5.87 -3.34 17.59
C TYR A 64 7.23 -3.71 16.97
N ARG A 65 8.27 -3.73 17.79
CA ARG A 65 9.67 -3.89 17.37
C ARG A 65 10.27 -5.19 17.93
N GLY A 66 9.52 -6.29 17.89
CA GLY A 66 10.00 -7.60 18.29
C GLY A 66 10.97 -8.23 17.31
N GLU A 67 11.68 -9.26 17.76
CA GLU A 67 12.66 -9.99 16.94
C GLU A 67 12.02 -10.73 15.76
N PHE A 68 10.88 -11.39 15.98
CA PHE A 68 10.20 -12.20 14.96
C PHE A 68 9.05 -11.47 14.26
N LEU A 69 8.40 -10.54 14.95
CA LEU A 69 7.26 -9.79 14.42
C LEU A 69 7.57 -8.31 14.54
N LYS A 70 7.51 -7.59 13.44
CA LYS A 70 7.55 -6.13 13.39
C LYS A 70 6.23 -5.63 12.82
N ALA A 71 5.59 -4.73 13.52
CA ALA A 71 4.48 -3.95 13.01
C ALA A 71 4.94 -2.49 12.97
N ASP A 72 5.07 -1.95 11.80
CA ASP A 72 5.53 -0.59 11.58
C ASP A 72 4.85 0.02 10.33
N ARG A 73 5.40 1.07 9.80
CA ARG A 73 4.86 1.80 8.65
C ARG A 73 4.88 1.02 7.35
N ASP A 74 5.78 0.05 7.23
CA ASP A 74 5.87 -0.85 6.09
C ASP A 74 4.85 -2.00 6.20
N GLY A 75 4.01 -1.99 7.24
CA GLY A 75 2.97 -2.96 7.53
C GLY A 75 3.37 -3.98 8.59
N LEU A 76 2.57 -5.05 8.68
CA LEU A 76 2.87 -6.19 9.51
C LEU A 76 3.85 -7.09 8.78
N ARG A 77 5.05 -7.26 9.34
CA ARG A 77 6.10 -8.13 8.81
C ARG A 77 6.49 -9.18 9.83
N ALA A 78 6.38 -10.45 9.44
CA ALA A 78 7.00 -11.55 10.17
C ALA A 78 8.39 -11.80 9.58
N ARG A 79 9.43 -11.71 10.40
CA ARG A 79 10.78 -12.05 9.99
C ARG A 79 10.92 -13.56 9.91
N LEU A 80 11.22 -14.06 8.73
CA LEU A 80 11.50 -15.48 8.50
C LEU A 80 13.00 -15.76 8.51
N PHE A 81 13.80 -14.81 8.03
CA PHE A 81 15.25 -14.88 8.00
C PHE A 81 15.83 -13.47 7.95
N THR A 82 16.94 -13.23 8.65
CA THR A 82 17.64 -11.93 8.68
C THR A 82 19.14 -12.16 8.63
N SER A 83 19.81 -11.45 7.75
CA SER A 83 21.26 -11.25 7.73
C SER A 83 21.54 -9.76 7.47
N ASP A 84 22.81 -9.37 7.48
CA ASP A 84 23.24 -7.97 7.30
C ASP A 84 22.68 -7.30 6.04
N ARG A 85 22.44 -8.10 4.98
CA ARG A 85 22.01 -7.57 3.68
C ARG A 85 20.76 -8.22 3.12
N VAL A 86 20.29 -9.32 3.71
CA VAL A 86 19.17 -10.10 3.18
C VAL A 86 18.16 -10.34 4.27
N ASN A 87 16.92 -9.90 4.05
CA ASN A 87 15.80 -10.16 4.94
C ASN A 87 14.68 -10.84 4.16
N LEU A 88 14.20 -11.96 4.66
CA LEU A 88 12.99 -12.62 4.18
C LEU A 88 11.86 -12.34 5.18
N THR A 89 10.80 -11.72 4.69
CA THR A 89 9.66 -11.29 5.49
C THR A 89 8.34 -11.73 4.85
N VAL A 90 7.24 -11.55 5.56
CA VAL A 90 5.89 -11.63 4.98
C VAL A 90 5.39 -10.22 4.74
N SER A 91 4.95 -9.95 3.53
CA SER A 91 4.38 -8.68 3.10
C SER A 91 2.87 -8.81 2.93
N ALA A 92 2.12 -7.76 3.28
CA ALA A 92 0.69 -7.69 3.06
C ALA A 92 0.29 -6.33 2.47
N ALA A 93 -0.81 -6.32 1.72
CA ALA A 93 -1.41 -5.10 1.18
C ALA A 93 -2.94 -5.23 1.20
N LEU A 94 -3.64 -4.09 1.20
CA LEU A 94 -5.09 -4.02 1.18
C LEU A 94 -5.55 -3.10 0.05
N SER A 95 -6.65 -3.47 -0.60
CA SER A 95 -7.34 -2.65 -1.59
C SER A 95 -8.79 -2.42 -1.15
N PRO A 96 -9.26 -1.18 -1.12
CA PRO A 96 -10.65 -0.88 -0.77
C PRO A 96 -11.62 -1.39 -1.84
N PRO A 97 -12.89 -1.55 -1.51
CA PRO A 97 -13.92 -1.92 -2.48
C PRO A 97 -14.24 -0.76 -3.42
N ALA A 98 -14.72 -1.08 -4.63
CA ALA A 98 -15.29 -0.09 -5.53
C ALA A 98 -16.65 -0.57 -6.03
N SER A 99 -17.72 0.21 -5.75
CA SER A 99 -19.03 -0.05 -6.30
C SER A 99 -19.03 0.26 -7.79
N SER A 100 -19.54 -0.66 -8.59
CA SER A 100 -19.65 -0.48 -10.04
C SER A 100 -20.72 0.54 -10.43
N ASP A 101 -21.66 0.86 -9.55
CA ASP A 101 -22.63 1.94 -9.76
C ASP A 101 -22.00 3.33 -9.66
N ASP A 102 -20.87 3.44 -8.93
CA ASP A 102 -20.12 4.69 -8.77
C ASP A 102 -18.98 4.83 -9.77
N VAL A 103 -18.83 3.90 -10.72
CA VAL A 103 -17.74 3.86 -11.71
C VAL A 103 -18.30 3.65 -13.10
N ASN A 104 -18.35 4.71 -13.91
CA ASN A 104 -19.00 4.71 -15.23
C ASN A 104 -18.47 3.59 -16.14
N ALA A 105 -17.16 3.36 -16.15
CA ALA A 105 -16.57 2.30 -16.96
C ALA A 105 -17.08 0.89 -16.58
N ARG A 106 -17.55 0.72 -15.35
CA ARG A 106 -18.01 -0.57 -14.80
C ARG A 106 -19.52 -0.65 -14.59
N ALA A 107 -20.29 0.34 -15.00
CA ALA A 107 -21.75 0.38 -14.78
C ALA A 107 -22.41 -0.94 -15.19
N GLY A 108 -23.20 -1.54 -14.28
CA GLY A 108 -23.86 -2.83 -14.48
C GLY A 108 -22.96 -4.08 -14.42
N MET A 109 -21.69 -3.93 -14.04
CA MET A 109 -20.80 -5.05 -13.73
C MET A 109 -20.84 -5.38 -12.22
N PRO A 110 -20.35 -6.55 -11.78
CA PRO A 110 -20.17 -6.85 -10.37
C PRO A 110 -19.22 -5.84 -9.70
N ASP A 111 -19.50 -5.51 -8.45
CA ASP A 111 -18.62 -4.66 -7.63
C ASP A 111 -17.22 -5.27 -7.45
N LEU A 112 -16.22 -4.43 -7.40
CA LEU A 112 -14.91 -4.82 -6.93
C LEU A 112 -14.95 -4.90 -5.39
N ARG A 113 -14.81 -6.09 -4.86
CA ARG A 113 -14.77 -6.32 -3.40
C ARG A 113 -13.48 -5.78 -2.81
N ALA A 114 -13.53 -5.37 -1.54
CA ALA A 114 -12.30 -5.16 -0.80
C ALA A 114 -11.43 -6.42 -0.90
N SER A 115 -10.13 -6.25 -1.02
CA SER A 115 -9.21 -7.38 -1.16
C SER A 115 -7.97 -7.21 -0.30
N PHE A 116 -7.35 -8.33 0.05
CA PHE A 116 -6.06 -8.35 0.69
C PHE A 116 -5.08 -9.20 -0.11
N GLU A 117 -3.84 -8.79 -0.06
CA GLU A 117 -2.72 -9.51 -0.65
C GLU A 117 -1.77 -9.91 0.46
N VAL A 118 -1.21 -11.11 0.40
CA VAL A 118 -0.24 -11.61 1.38
C VAL A 118 0.76 -12.55 0.70
N GLY A 119 2.00 -12.49 1.13
CA GLY A 119 3.03 -13.38 0.61
C GLY A 119 4.43 -13.03 1.04
N PRO A 120 5.44 -13.84 0.65
CA PRO A 120 6.83 -13.58 0.98
C PRO A 120 7.35 -12.31 0.31
N GLN A 121 8.27 -11.65 0.98
CA GLN A 121 9.04 -10.52 0.45
C GLN A 121 10.51 -10.71 0.80
N LEU A 122 11.35 -10.67 -0.22
CA LEU A 122 12.80 -10.64 -0.08
C LEU A 122 13.28 -9.19 -0.18
N ASP A 123 13.94 -8.70 0.87
CA ASP A 123 14.57 -7.40 0.92
C ASP A 123 16.10 -7.56 0.84
N LEU A 124 16.70 -6.96 -0.18
CA LEU A 124 18.14 -6.94 -0.40
C LEU A 124 18.67 -5.53 -0.15
N THR A 125 19.49 -5.34 0.87
CA THR A 125 20.18 -4.07 1.13
C THR A 125 21.34 -3.89 0.16
N LEU A 126 21.12 -3.04 -0.86
CA LEU A 126 22.11 -2.75 -1.89
C LEU A 126 23.18 -1.80 -1.37
N TRP A 127 22.77 -0.83 -0.58
CA TRP A 127 23.64 0.16 0.00
C TRP A 127 23.07 0.72 1.31
N ARG A 128 23.93 1.05 2.24
CA ARG A 128 23.62 1.73 3.50
C ARG A 128 24.79 2.63 3.88
N ASN A 129 24.50 3.82 4.39
CA ASN A 129 25.54 4.69 4.90
C ASN A 129 26.00 4.23 6.31
N THR A 130 27.17 4.69 6.75
CA THR A 130 27.78 4.29 8.05
C THR A 130 26.95 4.72 9.25
N ALA A 131 26.19 5.82 9.14
CA ALA A 131 25.31 6.33 10.19
C ALA A 131 23.93 5.63 10.19
N HIS A 132 23.68 4.66 9.29
CA HIS A 132 22.41 3.93 9.13
C HIS A 132 21.18 4.84 8.89
N SER A 133 21.40 6.12 8.60
CA SER A 133 20.33 7.08 8.33
C SER A 133 19.85 7.07 6.86
N ARG A 134 20.56 6.37 5.97
CA ARG A 134 20.21 6.26 4.56
C ARG A 134 20.45 4.84 4.08
N SER A 135 19.49 4.29 3.36
CA SER A 135 19.62 2.95 2.77
C SER A 135 18.90 2.84 1.43
N LEU A 136 19.47 2.06 0.53
CA LEU A 136 18.86 1.65 -0.73
C LEU A 136 18.63 0.15 -0.67
N LYS A 137 17.38 -0.27 -0.85
CA LYS A 137 16.96 -1.67 -0.82
C LYS A 137 16.27 -2.06 -2.12
N LEU A 138 16.51 -3.26 -2.58
CA LEU A 138 15.68 -3.92 -3.58
C LEU A 138 14.68 -4.80 -2.83
N GLN A 139 13.39 -4.55 -3.02
CA GLN A 139 12.30 -5.29 -2.40
C GLN A 139 11.59 -6.13 -3.46
N LEU A 140 11.40 -7.41 -3.19
CA LEU A 140 10.84 -8.40 -4.11
C LEU A 140 9.62 -9.10 -3.46
N PRO A 141 8.48 -8.41 -3.28
CA PRO A 141 7.26 -9.04 -2.77
C PRO A 141 6.57 -9.86 -3.87
N LEU A 142 6.24 -11.11 -3.54
CA LEU A 142 5.35 -11.96 -4.32
C LEU A 142 4.13 -12.28 -3.46
N ARG A 143 2.96 -11.76 -3.83
CA ARG A 143 1.74 -11.85 -3.02
C ARG A 143 0.63 -12.54 -3.78
N THR A 144 -0.14 -13.35 -3.07
CA THR A 144 -1.44 -13.88 -3.52
C THR A 144 -2.54 -12.96 -3.01
N ALA A 145 -3.56 -12.74 -3.82
CA ALA A 145 -4.65 -11.82 -3.54
C ALA A 145 -5.99 -12.56 -3.34
N TYR A 146 -6.76 -12.11 -2.34
CA TYR A 146 -8.08 -12.67 -2.02
C TYR A 146 -9.08 -11.55 -1.74
N THR A 147 -10.35 -11.79 -2.04
CA THR A 147 -11.45 -10.91 -1.64
C THR A 147 -11.69 -10.96 -0.13
N LEU A 148 -12.08 -9.82 0.47
CA LEU A 148 -12.47 -9.71 1.87
C LEU A 148 -13.99 -9.90 2.00
N GLU A 149 -14.41 -11.16 2.03
CA GLU A 149 -15.80 -11.56 2.21
C GLU A 149 -15.89 -12.87 3.01
N ARG A 150 -17.11 -13.33 3.33
CA ARG A 150 -17.31 -14.56 4.13
C ARG A 150 -16.67 -15.79 3.50
N SER A 151 -16.64 -15.86 2.18
CA SER A 151 -15.97 -16.91 1.41
C SER A 151 -14.92 -16.26 0.52
N PRO A 152 -13.70 -16.03 1.02
CA PRO A 152 -12.63 -15.36 0.26
C PRO A 152 -12.36 -16.07 -1.06
N GLN A 153 -12.38 -15.31 -2.15
CA GLN A 153 -12.06 -15.81 -3.47
C GLN A 153 -10.64 -15.44 -3.83
N HIS A 154 -9.88 -16.39 -4.30
CA HIS A 154 -8.54 -16.13 -4.83
C HIS A 154 -8.67 -15.35 -6.14
N ILE A 155 -8.10 -14.14 -6.18
CA ILE A 155 -8.15 -13.24 -7.34
C ILE A 155 -6.81 -13.09 -8.06
N GLY A 156 -5.83 -13.90 -7.74
CA GLY A 156 -4.59 -14.02 -8.50
C GLY A 156 -3.32 -13.69 -7.72
N TRP A 157 -2.22 -13.49 -8.46
CA TRP A 157 -0.90 -13.21 -7.94
C TRP A 157 -0.37 -11.86 -8.42
N VAL A 158 0.32 -11.17 -7.54
CA VAL A 158 0.98 -9.88 -7.81
C VAL A 158 2.46 -9.98 -7.45
N PHE A 159 3.31 -9.55 -8.37
CA PHE A 159 4.74 -9.37 -8.15
C PHE A 159 5.10 -7.90 -8.38
N HIS A 160 5.70 -7.25 -7.37
CA HIS A 160 6.01 -5.83 -7.40
C HIS A 160 7.46 -5.55 -7.00
N PRO A 161 8.46 -5.96 -7.81
CA PRO A 161 9.84 -5.61 -7.53
C PRO A 161 10.01 -4.11 -7.52
N LYS A 162 10.66 -3.56 -6.49
CA LYS A 162 10.84 -2.11 -6.35
C LYS A 162 12.14 -1.76 -5.67
N LEU A 163 12.75 -0.67 -6.10
CA LEU A 163 13.79 0.01 -5.36
C LEU A 163 13.15 0.90 -4.29
N ASN A 164 13.70 0.86 -3.10
CA ASN A 164 13.29 1.69 -1.97
C ASN A 164 14.51 2.43 -1.43
N LEU A 165 14.51 3.76 -1.49
CA LEU A 165 15.50 4.64 -0.90
C LEU A 165 14.91 5.31 0.33
N ASP A 166 15.49 5.05 1.48
CA ASP A 166 15.16 5.68 2.75
C ASP A 166 16.20 6.74 3.09
N VAL A 167 15.76 7.95 3.41
CA VAL A 167 16.60 9.06 3.87
C VAL A 167 16.04 9.57 5.18
N GLY A 168 16.71 9.24 6.27
CA GLY A 168 16.45 9.77 7.60
C GLY A 168 17.19 11.08 7.83
N ASP A 169 16.63 11.92 8.68
CA ASP A 169 17.20 13.22 9.06
C ASP A 169 17.63 14.06 7.84
N LEU A 170 16.65 14.55 7.12
CA LEU A 170 16.89 15.38 5.96
C LEU A 170 17.83 16.56 6.31
N PRO A 171 18.86 16.84 5.53
CA PRO A 171 19.71 18.02 5.72
C PRO A 171 18.87 19.31 5.76
N GLY A 172 19.01 20.07 6.83
CA GLY A 172 18.24 21.31 7.06
C GLY A 172 16.83 21.11 7.62
N LEU A 173 16.34 19.87 7.75
CA LEU A 173 15.03 19.53 8.30
C LEU A 173 15.14 18.35 9.29
N PRO A 174 15.73 18.54 10.47
CA PRO A 174 16.01 17.47 11.43
C PRO A 174 14.70 16.79 11.87
N GLY A 175 14.76 15.46 11.99
CA GLY A 175 13.63 14.60 12.34
C GLY A 175 12.64 14.32 11.21
N TRP A 176 12.82 14.91 10.02
CA TRP A 176 12.06 14.54 8.83
C TRP A 176 12.73 13.39 8.08
N ASN A 177 11.90 12.47 7.63
CA ASN A 177 12.33 11.31 6.88
C ASN A 177 11.60 11.27 5.54
N VAL A 178 12.32 10.85 4.50
CA VAL A 178 11.79 10.68 3.14
C VAL A 178 12.03 9.26 2.68
N GLY A 179 10.99 8.64 2.14
CA GLY A 179 11.04 7.37 1.42
C GLY A 179 10.72 7.59 -0.05
N LEU A 180 11.54 7.02 -0.93
CA LEU A 180 11.30 7.01 -2.37
C LEU A 180 11.21 5.57 -2.83
N GLN A 181 10.14 5.23 -3.54
CA GLN A 181 9.97 3.89 -4.12
C GLN A 181 9.68 3.99 -5.61
N ALA A 182 10.25 3.08 -6.38
CA ALA A 182 9.98 2.95 -7.80
C ALA A 182 10.08 1.48 -8.23
N GLY A 183 9.10 1.00 -9.02
CA GLY A 183 9.15 -0.36 -9.52
C GLY A 183 8.01 -0.72 -10.46
N PRO A 184 8.24 -1.76 -11.32
CA PRO A 184 7.22 -2.34 -12.16
C PRO A 184 6.27 -3.21 -11.34
N LEU A 185 5.03 -3.33 -11.80
CA LEU A 185 4.07 -4.30 -11.31
C LEU A 185 3.81 -5.36 -12.37
N PHE A 186 3.58 -6.59 -11.90
CA PHE A 186 3.17 -7.72 -12.72
C PHE A 186 2.00 -8.43 -12.05
N GLY A 187 1.04 -8.86 -12.83
CA GLY A 187 -0.09 -9.68 -12.38
C GLY A 187 -0.25 -10.93 -13.22
N ASP A 188 -0.80 -11.97 -12.63
CA ASP A 188 -1.22 -13.13 -13.40
C ASP A 188 -2.55 -12.83 -14.14
N ARG A 189 -3.00 -13.76 -14.98
CA ARG A 189 -4.24 -13.61 -15.75
C ARG A 189 -5.46 -13.42 -14.85
N ARG A 190 -5.53 -14.09 -13.71
CA ARG A 190 -6.65 -14.00 -12.78
C ARG A 190 -6.71 -12.61 -12.13
N GLN A 191 -5.55 -12.08 -11.72
CA GLN A 191 -5.45 -10.73 -11.15
C GLN A 191 -5.88 -9.66 -12.15
N HIS A 192 -5.40 -9.76 -13.40
CA HIS A 192 -5.80 -8.82 -14.43
C HIS A 192 -7.26 -8.99 -14.84
N ALA A 193 -7.76 -10.23 -14.93
CA ALA A 193 -9.16 -10.48 -15.28
C ALA A 193 -10.13 -9.91 -14.24
N TYR A 194 -9.80 -10.00 -12.94
CA TYR A 194 -10.64 -9.46 -11.87
C TYR A 194 -10.93 -7.97 -12.04
N TYR A 195 -9.95 -7.19 -12.50
CA TYR A 195 -10.07 -5.73 -12.65
C TYR A 195 -10.40 -5.28 -14.07
N TYR A 196 -9.94 -5.99 -15.10
CA TYR A 196 -9.87 -5.46 -16.47
C TYR A 196 -10.56 -6.32 -17.52
N SER A 197 -11.03 -7.54 -17.23
CA SER A 197 -11.79 -8.33 -18.18
C SER A 197 -13.26 -7.88 -18.22
N VAL A 198 -13.86 -7.97 -19.41
CA VAL A 198 -15.28 -7.77 -19.67
C VAL A 198 -15.82 -9.05 -20.28
N ALA A 199 -16.62 -9.78 -19.51
CA ALA A 199 -17.28 -11.01 -19.97
C ALA A 199 -18.32 -10.68 -21.07
N PRO A 200 -18.65 -11.63 -21.96
CA PRO A 200 -19.61 -11.40 -23.06
C PRO A 200 -20.96 -10.84 -22.56
N GLU A 201 -21.46 -11.32 -21.45
CA GLU A 201 -22.73 -10.89 -20.81
C GLU A 201 -22.67 -9.48 -20.23
N GLN A 202 -21.46 -8.95 -20.02
CA GLN A 202 -21.21 -7.60 -19.50
C GLN A 202 -20.87 -6.61 -20.63
N ALA A 203 -20.73 -7.12 -21.86
CA ALA A 203 -20.37 -6.29 -23.00
C ALA A 203 -21.52 -5.37 -23.40
N THR A 204 -21.18 -4.15 -23.81
CA THR A 204 -22.10 -3.16 -24.35
C THR A 204 -21.49 -2.51 -25.59
N ALA A 205 -22.24 -1.69 -26.32
CA ALA A 205 -21.72 -0.97 -27.49
C ALA A 205 -20.51 -0.07 -27.16
N GLY A 206 -20.46 0.50 -25.94
CA GLY A 206 -19.36 1.34 -25.48
C GLY A 206 -18.30 0.60 -24.64
N ARG A 207 -18.52 -0.66 -24.33
CA ARG A 207 -17.63 -1.52 -23.55
C ARG A 207 -17.61 -2.92 -24.15
N PRO A 208 -16.79 -3.16 -25.18
CA PRO A 208 -16.68 -4.48 -25.82
C PRO A 208 -16.11 -5.52 -24.85
N GLY A 209 -16.40 -6.80 -25.14
CA GLY A 209 -15.79 -7.94 -24.44
C GLY A 209 -14.27 -7.86 -24.50
N TYR A 210 -13.60 -8.18 -23.39
CA TYR A 210 -12.15 -8.12 -23.29
C TYR A 210 -11.64 -9.18 -22.31
N ASP A 211 -10.59 -9.87 -22.70
CA ASP A 211 -9.91 -10.86 -21.86
C ASP A 211 -8.50 -10.35 -21.51
N ALA A 212 -8.32 -9.95 -20.26
CA ALA A 212 -7.09 -9.31 -19.79
C ALA A 212 -5.95 -10.35 -19.65
N PRO A 213 -4.85 -10.21 -20.41
CA PRO A 213 -3.72 -11.16 -20.33
C PRO A 213 -2.85 -10.89 -19.10
N ALA A 214 -2.12 -11.93 -18.66
CA ALA A 214 -1.09 -11.81 -17.62
C ALA A 214 0.11 -10.99 -18.08
N GLY A 215 0.89 -10.49 -17.13
CA GLY A 215 2.20 -9.89 -17.36
C GLY A 215 2.38 -8.51 -16.74
N PHE A 216 3.09 -7.63 -17.44
CA PHE A 216 3.40 -6.28 -16.98
C PHE A 216 2.11 -5.45 -16.77
N ALA A 217 2.02 -4.81 -15.62
CA ALA A 217 0.86 -4.06 -15.16
C ALA A 217 1.16 -2.56 -14.95
N GLY A 218 2.28 -2.06 -15.50
CA GLY A 218 2.66 -0.66 -15.40
C GLY A 218 3.74 -0.41 -14.35
N MET A 219 4.07 0.87 -14.15
CA MET A 219 5.06 1.34 -13.17
C MET A 219 4.39 2.09 -12.04
N GLN A 220 4.99 2.04 -10.86
CA GLN A 220 4.59 2.83 -9.71
C GLN A 220 5.78 3.58 -9.14
N TYR A 221 5.55 4.84 -8.78
CA TYR A 221 6.49 5.72 -8.11
C TYR A 221 5.81 6.30 -6.87
N LEU A 222 6.50 6.30 -5.74
CA LEU A 222 5.98 6.81 -4.49
C LEU A 222 7.02 7.66 -3.79
N VAL A 223 6.59 8.80 -3.31
CA VAL A 223 7.33 9.66 -2.37
C VAL A 223 6.55 9.71 -1.08
N GLY A 224 7.18 9.39 0.02
CA GLY A 224 6.62 9.52 1.36
C GLY A 224 7.46 10.44 2.21
N VAL A 225 6.83 11.27 3.02
CA VAL A 225 7.50 12.11 4.01
C VAL A 225 6.86 11.90 5.37
N SER A 226 7.66 11.92 6.44
CA SER A 226 7.10 11.78 7.77
C SER A 226 8.00 12.34 8.85
N ARG A 227 7.40 12.69 9.98
CA ARG A 227 8.11 13.10 11.20
C ARG A 227 7.45 12.52 12.43
N ARG A 228 8.27 12.01 13.33
CA ARG A 228 7.87 11.53 14.65
C ARG A 228 8.17 12.61 15.69
N TYR A 229 7.14 13.03 16.40
CA TYR A 229 7.22 13.90 17.58
C TYR A 229 7.05 13.05 18.86
N PRO A 230 7.38 13.58 20.05
CA PRO A 230 7.23 12.80 21.29
C PRO A 230 5.83 12.22 21.50
N SER A 231 4.78 12.96 21.16
CA SER A 231 3.36 12.59 21.41
C SER A 231 2.57 12.21 20.16
N HIS A 232 3.07 12.49 18.98
CA HIS A 232 2.35 12.26 17.72
C HIS A 232 3.29 12.00 16.55
N TRP A 233 2.74 11.42 15.49
CA TRP A 233 3.40 11.21 14.23
C TRP A 233 2.59 11.87 13.11
N VAL A 234 3.28 12.45 12.14
CA VAL A 234 2.68 13.00 10.93
C VAL A 234 3.33 12.37 9.71
N GLY A 235 2.54 12.16 8.67
CA GLY A 235 3.04 11.62 7.42
C GLY A 235 2.18 12.03 6.23
N ALA A 236 2.81 12.07 5.07
CA ALA A 236 2.15 12.29 3.80
C ALA A 236 2.82 11.47 2.70
N PHE A 237 2.08 11.12 1.66
CA PHE A 237 2.63 10.48 0.47
C PHE A 237 2.00 11.02 -0.80
N LEU A 238 2.77 10.94 -1.87
CA LEU A 238 2.31 11.12 -3.23
C LEU A 238 2.75 9.90 -4.04
N ARG A 239 1.82 9.27 -4.74
CA ARG A 239 2.06 8.13 -5.62
C ARG A 239 1.63 8.48 -7.04
N TYR A 240 2.52 8.23 -7.98
CA TYR A 240 2.24 8.29 -9.41
C TYR A 240 2.28 6.87 -9.98
N ASP A 241 1.25 6.49 -10.69
CA ASP A 241 1.14 5.24 -11.41
C ASP A 241 0.99 5.50 -12.91
N THR A 242 1.69 4.71 -13.73
CA THR A 242 1.48 4.69 -15.18
C THR A 242 1.20 3.28 -15.65
N LEU A 243 0.17 3.13 -16.47
CA LEU A 243 -0.23 1.90 -17.16
C LEU A 243 0.34 1.85 -18.60
N GLY A 244 1.25 2.76 -18.94
CA GLY A 244 1.95 2.74 -20.23
C GLY A 244 2.63 1.38 -20.47
N GLY A 245 2.27 0.70 -21.54
CA GLY A 245 2.77 -0.64 -21.86
C GLY A 245 2.19 -1.79 -21.03
N ALA A 246 1.24 -1.54 -20.12
CA ALA A 246 0.56 -2.61 -19.39
C ALA A 246 -0.15 -3.55 -20.35
N ARG A 247 -0.12 -4.86 -20.07
CA ARG A 247 -0.70 -5.88 -20.97
C ARG A 247 -2.21 -5.72 -21.17
N PHE A 248 -2.87 -5.06 -20.25
CA PHE A 248 -4.31 -4.76 -20.27
C PHE A 248 -4.63 -3.28 -20.59
N ALA A 249 -3.67 -2.51 -21.06
CA ALA A 249 -3.85 -1.07 -21.30
C ALA A 249 -4.95 -0.74 -22.34
N ASP A 250 -5.33 -1.71 -23.19
CA ASP A 250 -6.38 -1.57 -24.19
C ASP A 250 -7.75 -2.08 -23.70
N SER A 251 -7.86 -2.48 -22.43
CA SER A 251 -9.16 -2.80 -21.82
C SER A 251 -10.08 -1.58 -21.83
N PRO A 252 -11.37 -1.74 -22.16
CA PRO A 252 -12.34 -0.65 -22.08
C PRO A 252 -12.56 -0.15 -20.64
N LEU A 253 -12.07 -0.88 -19.64
CA LEU A 253 -12.08 -0.48 -18.24
C LEU A 253 -10.89 0.40 -17.85
N VAL A 254 -9.88 0.56 -18.70
CA VAL A 254 -8.77 1.50 -18.52
C VAL A 254 -9.14 2.84 -19.17
N ARG A 255 -9.57 3.78 -18.36
CA ARG A 255 -10.00 5.13 -18.79
C ARG A 255 -8.88 6.15 -18.67
N ASP A 256 -8.02 5.98 -17.66
CA ASP A 256 -6.82 6.80 -17.48
C ASP A 256 -5.58 5.91 -17.33
N ARG A 257 -4.56 6.20 -18.13
CA ARG A 257 -3.28 5.45 -18.08
C ARG A 257 -2.27 6.06 -17.10
N ASN A 258 -2.53 7.24 -16.61
CA ASN A 258 -1.62 7.96 -15.72
C ASN A 258 -2.41 8.66 -14.63
N TYR A 259 -2.15 8.36 -13.37
CA TYR A 259 -2.89 8.95 -12.29
C TYR A 259 -2.03 9.17 -11.04
N LEU A 260 -2.49 10.08 -10.19
CA LEU A 260 -1.92 10.37 -8.89
C LEU A 260 -2.81 9.83 -7.79
N ALA A 261 -2.18 9.35 -6.73
CA ALA A 261 -2.83 9.09 -5.46
C ALA A 261 -2.04 9.80 -4.35
N ALA A 262 -2.74 10.35 -3.38
CA ALA A 262 -2.11 11.09 -2.29
C ALA A 262 -2.79 10.76 -0.96
N GLY A 263 -2.06 10.97 0.13
CA GLY A 263 -2.63 10.84 1.46
C GLY A 263 -1.81 11.58 2.50
N VAL A 264 -2.51 11.97 3.56
CA VAL A 264 -1.92 12.58 4.76
C VAL A 264 -2.47 11.90 6.00
N ALA A 265 -1.67 11.81 7.05
CA ALA A 265 -2.10 11.22 8.31
C ALA A 265 -1.46 11.92 9.50
N VAL A 266 -2.22 11.99 10.58
CA VAL A 266 -1.75 12.40 11.90
C VAL A 266 -2.21 11.36 12.91
N THR A 267 -1.30 10.88 13.75
CA THR A 267 -1.62 9.91 14.81
C THR A 267 -1.08 10.38 16.14
N TRP A 268 -1.85 10.24 17.20
CA TRP A 268 -1.44 10.49 18.57
C TRP A 268 -1.07 9.19 19.25
N ILE A 269 -0.01 9.24 20.07
CA ILE A 269 0.54 8.08 20.78
C ILE A 269 0.10 8.21 22.23
N PHE A 270 -0.70 7.23 22.69
CA PHE A 270 -1.30 7.24 24.02
C PHE A 270 -0.55 6.33 25.00
N GLY A 271 0.13 5.30 24.47
CA GLY A 271 0.86 4.35 25.28
C GLY A 271 2.14 3.88 24.58
N GLN A 272 3.15 3.59 25.38
CA GLN A 272 4.41 3.02 24.91
C GLN A 272 5.01 2.11 25.97
N SER A 273 5.81 1.13 25.53
CA SER A 273 6.52 0.22 26.42
C SER A 273 7.58 0.95 27.24
N ALA A 274 7.71 0.58 28.52
CA ALA A 274 8.88 0.93 29.33
C ALA A 274 10.14 0.17 28.85
N THR A 275 9.95 -1.03 28.31
CA THR A 275 11.04 -1.80 27.69
C THR A 275 11.48 -1.11 26.41
N ARG A 276 12.77 -0.84 26.31
CA ARG A 276 13.39 -0.31 25.12
C ARG A 276 14.17 -1.39 24.39
N VAL A 277 14.16 -1.33 23.09
CA VAL A 277 14.90 -2.23 22.19
C VAL A 277 15.82 -1.40 21.31
N ARG A 278 17.00 -1.92 21.08
CA ARG A 278 17.92 -1.32 20.13
C ARG A 278 17.35 -1.46 18.73
N LEU A 279 17.32 -0.37 18.01
CA LEU A 279 16.94 -0.42 16.60
C LEU A 279 18.13 -0.99 15.82
N ASP A 280 18.22 -2.32 15.79
CA ASP A 280 19.06 -3.01 14.81
C ASP A 280 18.30 -2.97 13.49
N ASP A 281 18.85 -2.32 12.53
CA ASP A 281 18.27 -2.15 11.19
C ASP A 281 18.24 -3.45 10.37
#